data_1828c54e67f1c100e35da17a2190fe07
#
_entry.id   1828c54e67f1c100e35da17a2190fe07
#
_cell.length_a   1.000
_cell.length_b   1.000
_cell.length_c   1.000
_cell.angle_alpha   90.00
_cell.angle_beta   90.00
_cell.angle_gamma   90.00
#
_symmetry.space_group_name_H-M   'P 1'
#
loop_
_entity.id
_entity.type
_entity.pdbx_description
1 polymer ?
#
loop_
_entity_poly.entity_id
_entity_poly.type
_entity_poly.pdbx_seq_one_letter_code
_entity_poly.pdbx_strand_id
1 'polypeptide(L)'
;MEYTKLGKTDITISKLCVGCMSFGKAGTMHDWTLDETESEKIIRHALELGINFFDTANGYSAGTSEEYLGRALKRSVPRDQVVIASKVYFNPGRLSRQAILREIDGTLRRLGTDYLDLYIIHRFDYDTPIEETMEALHDLVRAGKVRALGASAMYGYQFYNMQLAARDHG
;
A
#
# COMPACT_ATOMS: atom_id res chain seq x y z
N MET A 1 -4.34 -20.01 10.85
CA MET A 1 -4.34 -18.53 10.81
C MET A 1 -5.70 -18.00 11.19
N GLU A 2 -5.77 -16.92 11.95
CA GLU A 2 -7.03 -16.22 12.24
C GLU A 2 -7.21 -15.05 11.28
N TYR A 3 -8.47 -14.79 10.90
CA TYR A 3 -8.83 -13.73 9.95
C TYR A 3 -9.83 -12.75 10.57
N THR A 4 -9.89 -11.55 10.01
CA THR A 4 -10.82 -10.49 10.40
C THR A 4 -11.15 -9.62 9.17
N LYS A 5 -12.11 -8.72 9.31
CA LYS A 5 -12.41 -7.73 8.27
C LYS A 5 -11.48 -6.51 8.40
N LEU A 6 -11.08 -5.95 7.27
CA LEU A 6 -10.36 -4.68 7.22
C LEU A 6 -11.36 -3.54 7.47
N GLY A 7 -11.42 -3.07 8.71
CA GLY A 7 -12.38 -2.05 9.11
C GLY A 7 -13.83 -2.48 8.85
N LYS A 8 -14.58 -1.62 8.15
CA LYS A 8 -15.98 -1.88 7.76
C LYS A 8 -16.11 -2.41 6.32
N THR A 9 -15.01 -2.78 5.69
CA THR A 9 -15.01 -3.30 4.32
C THR A 9 -15.39 -4.78 4.26
N ASP A 10 -15.61 -5.29 3.05
CA ASP A 10 -15.78 -6.72 2.77
C ASP A 10 -14.44 -7.49 2.70
N ILE A 11 -13.31 -6.78 2.73
CA ILE A 11 -11.97 -7.34 2.60
C ILE A 11 -11.62 -8.17 3.84
N THR A 12 -11.31 -9.44 3.64
CA THR A 12 -10.89 -10.36 4.71
C THR A 12 -9.36 -10.45 4.73
N ILE A 13 -8.78 -10.13 5.88
CA ILE A 13 -7.32 -10.16 6.11
C ILE A 13 -6.95 -11.16 7.20
N SER A 14 -5.77 -11.75 7.09
CA SER A 14 -5.14 -12.43 8.23
C SER A 14 -4.82 -11.41 9.32
N LYS A 15 -4.97 -11.82 10.60
CA LYS A 15 -4.59 -10.94 11.74
C LYS A 15 -3.10 -10.63 11.80
N LEU A 16 -2.28 -11.40 11.11
CA LEU A 16 -0.87 -11.12 10.87
C LEU A 16 -0.69 -10.54 9.47
N CYS A 17 0.21 -9.56 9.36
CA CYS A 17 0.59 -8.90 8.11
C CYS A 17 2.09 -9.04 7.89
N VAL A 18 2.52 -9.30 6.68
CA VAL A 18 3.94 -9.25 6.29
C VAL A 18 4.31 -7.83 5.90
N GLY A 19 5.15 -7.16 6.72
CA GLY A 19 5.74 -5.87 6.37
C GLY A 19 6.93 -6.06 5.43
N CYS A 20 6.87 -5.44 4.25
CA CYS A 20 7.81 -5.64 3.16
C CYS A 20 8.92 -4.56 3.07
N MET A 21 9.09 -3.73 4.10
CA MET A 21 10.16 -2.71 4.12
C MET A 21 11.57 -3.34 4.05
N SER A 22 11.71 -4.57 4.56
CA SER A 22 12.96 -5.33 4.51
C SER A 22 13.22 -6.03 3.17
N PHE A 23 12.34 -5.92 2.19
CA PHE A 23 12.53 -6.47 0.85
C PHE A 23 12.99 -5.38 -0.11
N GLY A 24 13.92 -5.72 -0.99
CA GLY A 24 14.34 -4.81 -2.04
C GLY A 24 15.86 -4.76 -2.23
N LYS A 25 16.29 -3.99 -3.21
CA LYS A 25 17.70 -3.85 -3.56
C LYS A 25 18.45 -3.12 -2.45
N ALA A 26 19.46 -3.77 -1.87
CA ALA A 26 20.34 -3.16 -0.89
C ALA A 26 21.03 -1.90 -1.45
N GLY A 27 21.38 -0.96 -0.57
CA GLY A 27 22.05 0.29 -0.93
C GLY A 27 21.13 1.36 -1.54
N THR A 28 19.81 1.11 -1.68
CA THR A 28 18.85 2.11 -2.16
C THR A 28 18.19 2.89 -1.02
N MET A 29 17.82 2.22 0.06
CA MET A 29 17.24 2.79 1.26
C MET A 29 17.97 2.29 2.50
N HIS A 30 18.19 0.98 2.56
CA HIS A 30 18.90 0.28 3.64
C HIS A 30 19.83 -0.77 3.06
N ASP A 31 20.94 -1.05 3.77
CA ASP A 31 21.91 -2.09 3.37
C ASP A 31 21.50 -3.50 3.85
N TRP A 32 20.59 -3.57 4.81
CA TRP A 32 20.11 -4.82 5.44
C TRP A 32 18.89 -5.43 4.75
N THR A 33 18.46 -4.91 3.61
CA THR A 33 17.32 -5.45 2.87
C THR A 33 17.66 -6.78 2.22
N LEU A 34 16.67 -7.66 2.15
CA LEU A 34 16.78 -8.97 1.52
C LEU A 34 16.64 -8.84 0.01
N ASP A 35 17.42 -9.60 -0.72
CA ASP A 35 17.30 -9.71 -2.17
C ASP A 35 16.01 -10.41 -2.60
N GLU A 36 15.77 -10.49 -3.90
CA GLU A 36 14.55 -11.06 -4.46
C GLU A 36 14.34 -12.52 -4.05
N THR A 37 15.41 -13.32 -4.06
CA THR A 37 15.34 -14.75 -3.75
C THR A 37 14.97 -15.01 -2.29
N GLU A 38 15.60 -14.29 -1.36
CA GLU A 38 15.28 -14.42 0.06
C GLU A 38 13.91 -13.83 0.39
N SER A 39 13.53 -12.73 -0.26
CA SER A 39 12.19 -12.15 -0.12
C SER A 39 11.11 -13.12 -0.58
N GLU A 40 11.29 -13.78 -1.74
CA GLU A 40 10.34 -14.77 -2.26
C GLU A 40 10.17 -15.96 -1.31
N LYS A 41 11.24 -16.45 -0.68
CA LYS A 41 11.16 -17.55 0.31
C LYS A 41 10.27 -17.15 1.49
N ILE A 42 10.43 -15.95 2.03
CA ILE A 42 9.63 -15.45 3.15
C ILE A 42 8.16 -15.28 2.74
N ILE A 43 7.89 -14.70 1.57
CA ILE A 43 6.54 -14.51 1.07
C ILE A 43 5.83 -15.85 0.88
N ARG A 44 6.49 -16.83 0.27
CA ARG A 44 5.94 -18.17 0.09
C ARG A 44 5.64 -18.85 1.42
N HIS A 45 6.58 -18.79 2.36
CA HIS A 45 6.36 -19.35 3.69
C HIS A 45 5.19 -18.67 4.43
N ALA A 46 5.04 -17.37 4.32
CA ALA A 46 3.90 -16.64 4.87
C ALA A 46 2.56 -17.15 4.28
N LEU A 47 2.50 -17.35 2.97
CA LEU A 47 1.33 -17.93 2.29
C LEU A 47 1.02 -19.34 2.79
N GLU A 48 2.04 -20.20 2.96
CA GLU A 48 1.89 -21.56 3.52
C GLU A 48 1.30 -21.55 4.94
N LEU A 49 1.63 -20.54 5.75
CA LEU A 49 1.06 -20.31 7.09
C LEU A 49 -0.36 -19.72 7.06
N GLY A 50 -0.89 -19.39 5.87
CA GLY A 50 -2.21 -18.80 5.68
C GLY A 50 -2.23 -17.28 5.85
N ILE A 51 -1.08 -16.59 5.86
CA ILE A 51 -1.03 -15.12 5.83
C ILE A 51 -1.39 -14.67 4.42
N ASN A 52 -2.42 -13.81 4.31
CA ASN A 52 -2.85 -13.26 3.03
C ASN A 52 -2.66 -11.75 2.93
N PHE A 53 -2.10 -11.09 3.93
CA PHE A 53 -1.97 -9.64 4.01
C PHE A 53 -0.50 -9.21 3.95
N PHE A 54 -0.18 -8.35 2.95
CA PHE A 54 1.17 -7.85 2.67
C PHE A 54 1.16 -6.33 2.58
N ASP A 55 2.09 -5.67 3.28
CA ASP A 55 2.22 -4.21 3.37
C ASP A 55 3.56 -3.75 2.79
N THR A 56 3.52 -2.97 1.73
CA THR A 56 4.70 -2.35 1.10
C THR A 56 4.51 -0.83 0.97
N ALA A 57 5.36 -0.14 0.22
CA ALA A 57 5.24 1.28 -0.10
C ALA A 57 6.03 1.63 -1.38
N ASN A 58 5.61 2.69 -2.07
CA ASN A 58 6.31 3.21 -3.26
C ASN A 58 7.77 3.61 -2.97
N GLY A 59 8.05 4.08 -1.75
CA GLY A 59 9.37 4.52 -1.33
C GLY A 59 10.29 3.40 -0.83
N TYR A 60 9.78 2.20 -0.54
CA TYR A 60 10.63 1.13 0.00
C TYR A 60 11.62 0.62 -1.04
N SER A 61 12.91 0.76 -0.70
CA SER A 61 14.03 0.41 -1.57
C SER A 61 13.86 0.92 -3.01
N ALA A 62 13.45 2.19 -3.14
CA ALA A 62 13.20 2.87 -4.42
C ALA A 62 12.22 2.12 -5.34
N GLY A 63 11.20 1.48 -4.74
CA GLY A 63 10.16 0.73 -5.45
C GLY A 63 10.47 -0.75 -5.66
N THR A 64 11.69 -1.22 -5.42
CA THR A 64 12.05 -2.63 -5.63
C THR A 64 11.35 -3.57 -4.64
N SER A 65 10.92 -3.08 -3.46
CA SER A 65 10.06 -3.83 -2.55
C SER A 65 8.73 -4.23 -3.21
N GLU A 66 8.06 -3.30 -3.88
CA GLU A 66 6.83 -3.59 -4.64
C GLU A 66 7.09 -4.57 -5.79
N GLU A 67 8.21 -4.42 -6.51
CA GLU A 67 8.57 -5.33 -7.60
C GLU A 67 8.79 -6.77 -7.12
N TYR A 68 9.56 -6.96 -6.03
CA TYR A 68 9.84 -8.28 -5.47
C TYR A 68 8.54 -8.94 -4.96
N LEU A 69 7.74 -8.18 -4.20
CA LEU A 69 6.44 -8.65 -3.72
C LEU A 69 5.53 -9.06 -4.88
N GLY A 70 5.37 -8.20 -5.87
CA GLY A 70 4.50 -8.46 -7.02
C GLY A 70 4.90 -9.72 -7.78
N ARG A 71 6.20 -9.90 -8.07
CA ARG A 71 6.69 -11.10 -8.77
C ARG A 71 6.52 -12.37 -7.95
N ALA A 72 6.80 -12.33 -6.66
CA ALA A 72 6.64 -13.48 -5.76
C ALA A 72 5.17 -13.91 -5.65
N LEU A 73 4.25 -12.97 -5.43
CA LEU A 73 2.82 -13.26 -5.33
C LEU A 73 2.26 -13.81 -6.65
N LYS A 74 2.62 -13.20 -7.78
CA LYS A 74 2.16 -13.66 -9.12
C LYS A 74 2.53 -15.11 -9.43
N ARG A 75 3.68 -15.58 -8.91
CA ARG A 75 4.13 -16.97 -9.08
C ARG A 75 3.46 -17.96 -8.12
N SER A 76 2.95 -17.47 -7.00
CA SER A 76 2.59 -18.32 -5.86
C SER A 76 1.10 -18.45 -5.62
N VAL A 77 0.27 -17.45 -6.01
CA VAL A 77 -1.14 -17.42 -5.60
C VAL A 77 -1.97 -16.53 -6.56
N PRO A 78 -3.26 -16.84 -6.81
CA PRO A 78 -4.18 -15.94 -7.50
C PRO A 78 -4.30 -14.60 -6.80
N ARG A 79 -4.41 -13.50 -7.57
CA ARG A 79 -4.45 -12.13 -7.06
C ARG A 79 -5.57 -11.86 -6.05
N ASP A 80 -6.72 -12.46 -6.25
CA ASP A 80 -7.91 -12.31 -5.41
C ASP A 80 -7.85 -13.05 -4.06
N GLN A 81 -6.83 -13.88 -3.87
CA GLN A 81 -6.60 -14.59 -2.60
C GLN A 81 -5.64 -13.86 -1.65
N VAL A 82 -5.09 -12.72 -2.08
CA VAL A 82 -4.18 -11.90 -1.25
C VAL A 82 -4.66 -10.47 -1.18
N VAL A 83 -4.33 -9.83 -0.07
CA VAL A 83 -4.58 -8.42 0.21
C VAL A 83 -3.25 -7.68 0.17
N ILE A 84 -3.14 -6.72 -0.74
CA ILE A 84 -1.92 -5.93 -0.93
C ILE A 84 -2.21 -4.49 -0.50
N ALA A 85 -1.43 -4.02 0.48
CA ALA A 85 -1.36 -2.62 0.85
C ALA A 85 -0.10 -1.98 0.29
N SER A 86 -0.22 -0.76 -0.23
CA SER A 86 0.93 0.10 -0.53
C SER A 86 0.66 1.53 -0.10
N LYS A 87 1.69 2.39 -0.12
CA LYS A 87 1.63 3.73 0.47
C LYS A 87 2.20 4.77 -0.47
N VAL A 88 1.76 6.02 -0.31
CA VAL A 88 2.22 7.20 -1.05
C VAL A 88 2.60 8.33 -0.11
N TYR A 89 3.72 8.96 -0.37
CA TYR A 89 4.19 10.21 0.24
C TYR A 89 5.65 10.53 -0.15
N PHE A 90 6.56 9.53 -0.11
CA PHE A 90 8.00 9.74 -0.35
C PHE A 90 8.32 9.82 -1.85
N ASN A 91 7.73 10.81 -2.49
CA ASN A 91 7.83 11.08 -3.93
C ASN A 91 7.73 12.60 -4.18
N PRO A 92 8.20 13.11 -5.31
CA PRO A 92 7.98 14.51 -5.69
C PRO A 92 6.49 14.86 -5.74
N GLY A 93 6.11 15.97 -5.09
CA GLY A 93 4.72 16.41 -4.97
C GLY A 93 3.90 15.70 -3.91
N ARG A 94 4.50 14.80 -3.14
CA ARG A 94 3.93 14.10 -1.96
C ARG A 94 2.49 13.64 -2.16
N LEU A 95 1.51 14.34 -1.54
CA LEU A 95 0.08 14.00 -1.58
C LEU A 95 -0.74 14.93 -2.50
N SER A 96 -0.09 15.75 -3.33
CA SER A 96 -0.82 16.51 -4.35
C SER A 96 -1.58 15.56 -5.29
N ARG A 97 -2.71 16.03 -5.82
CA ARG A 97 -3.52 15.25 -6.76
C ARG A 97 -2.68 14.65 -7.90
N GLN A 98 -1.83 15.47 -8.51
CA GLN A 98 -0.96 15.00 -9.60
C GLN A 98 -0.01 13.89 -9.16
N ALA A 99 0.57 14.02 -7.96
CA ALA A 99 1.47 13.02 -7.42
C ALA A 99 0.74 11.70 -7.13
N ILE A 100 -0.41 11.74 -6.44
CA ILE A 100 -1.21 10.56 -6.12
C ILE A 100 -1.58 9.79 -7.39
N LEU A 101 -2.07 10.46 -8.43
CA LEU A 101 -2.47 9.82 -9.69
C LEU A 101 -1.28 9.21 -10.44
N ARG A 102 -0.13 9.84 -10.40
CA ARG A 102 1.11 9.30 -10.99
C ARG A 102 1.65 8.11 -10.22
N GLU A 103 1.67 8.22 -8.88
CA GLU A 103 2.28 7.20 -8.02
C GLU A 103 1.48 5.90 -7.98
N ILE A 104 0.15 5.97 -8.02
CA ILE A 104 -0.66 4.74 -8.08
C ILE A 104 -0.36 3.93 -9.35
N ASP A 105 -0.21 4.59 -10.50
CA ASP A 105 0.09 3.89 -11.76
C ASP A 105 1.50 3.25 -11.72
N GLY A 106 2.46 3.92 -11.07
CA GLY A 106 3.77 3.37 -10.79
C GLY A 106 3.72 2.14 -9.89
N THR A 107 2.98 2.23 -8.79
CA THR A 107 2.77 1.15 -7.82
C THR A 107 2.12 -0.07 -8.46
N LEU A 108 1.02 0.12 -9.19
CA LEU A 108 0.32 -0.98 -9.88
C LEU A 108 1.22 -1.69 -10.89
N ARG A 109 2.02 -0.92 -11.64
CA ARG A 109 3.00 -1.46 -12.59
C ARG A 109 4.09 -2.29 -11.89
N ARG A 110 4.67 -1.78 -10.80
CA ARG A 110 5.73 -2.50 -10.04
C ARG A 110 5.19 -3.77 -9.39
N LEU A 111 3.99 -3.73 -8.85
CA LEU A 111 3.31 -4.90 -8.28
C LEU A 111 2.77 -5.87 -9.34
N GLY A 112 2.60 -5.43 -10.59
CA GLY A 112 2.05 -6.25 -11.69
C GLY A 112 0.58 -6.61 -11.49
N THR A 113 -0.22 -5.66 -10.99
CA THR A 113 -1.67 -5.82 -10.71
C THR A 113 -2.44 -4.59 -11.18
N ASP A 114 -3.75 -4.74 -11.37
CA ASP A 114 -4.63 -3.66 -11.83
C ASP A 114 -5.27 -2.88 -10.67
N TYR A 115 -5.18 -3.39 -9.44
CA TYR A 115 -5.74 -2.74 -8.26
C TYR A 115 -4.95 -3.01 -6.98
N LEU A 116 -5.08 -2.10 -6.00
CA LEU A 116 -4.70 -2.30 -4.61
C LEU A 116 -5.93 -2.58 -3.75
N ASP A 117 -5.76 -3.43 -2.73
CA ASP A 117 -6.80 -3.62 -1.72
C ASP A 117 -6.82 -2.47 -0.72
N LEU A 118 -5.64 -1.95 -0.36
CA LEU A 118 -5.51 -0.85 0.58
C LEU A 118 -4.44 0.14 0.10
N TYR A 119 -4.80 1.41 -0.07
CA TYR A 119 -3.84 2.48 -0.37
C TYR A 119 -3.74 3.43 0.81
N ILE A 120 -2.51 3.64 1.30
CA ILE A 120 -2.25 4.28 2.58
C ILE A 120 -1.53 5.61 2.36
N ILE A 121 -2.02 6.67 2.97
CA ILE A 121 -1.25 7.90 3.17
C ILE A 121 -0.11 7.57 4.14
N HIS A 122 1.14 7.57 3.64
CA HIS A 122 2.29 7.15 4.43
C HIS A 122 2.63 8.12 5.55
N ARG A 123 2.48 9.43 5.30
CA ARG A 123 2.62 10.54 6.26
C ARG A 123 1.66 11.66 5.91
N PHE A 124 1.34 12.49 6.91
CA PHE A 124 0.58 13.71 6.67
C PHE A 124 1.41 14.70 5.86
N ASP A 125 0.79 15.32 4.84
CA ASP A 125 1.39 16.37 4.03
C ASP A 125 0.89 17.74 4.51
N TYR A 126 1.83 18.59 4.95
CA TYR A 126 1.53 19.93 5.43
C TYR A 126 1.42 20.97 4.31
N ASP A 127 1.85 20.62 3.11
CA ASP A 127 1.93 21.54 1.98
C ASP A 127 0.74 21.36 1.01
N THR A 128 0.01 20.25 1.09
CA THR A 128 -1.16 19.94 0.26
C THR A 128 -2.46 20.05 1.07
N PRO A 129 -3.49 20.78 0.57
CA PRO A 129 -4.80 20.82 1.20
C PRO A 129 -5.37 19.40 1.38
N ILE A 130 -6.03 19.18 2.54
CA ILE A 130 -6.63 17.87 2.87
C ILE A 130 -7.68 17.48 1.83
N GLU A 131 -8.47 18.44 1.38
CA GLU A 131 -9.54 18.25 0.40
C GLU A 131 -8.98 17.74 -0.94
N GLU A 132 -7.88 18.35 -1.42
CA GLU A 132 -7.21 17.92 -2.66
C GLU A 132 -6.73 16.47 -2.56
N THR A 133 -6.08 16.13 -1.43
CA THR A 133 -5.60 14.77 -1.16
C THR A 133 -6.75 13.77 -1.11
N MET A 134 -7.81 14.09 -0.37
CA MET A 134 -8.96 13.19 -0.18
C MET A 134 -9.75 13.00 -1.46
N GLU A 135 -9.95 14.07 -2.25
CA GLU A 135 -10.61 13.99 -3.56
C GLU A 135 -9.81 13.11 -4.55
N ALA A 136 -8.50 13.27 -4.59
CA ALA A 136 -7.65 12.44 -5.43
C ALA A 136 -7.74 10.95 -5.06
N LEU A 137 -7.72 10.63 -3.76
CA LEU A 137 -7.87 9.26 -3.27
C LEU A 137 -9.27 8.69 -3.56
N HIS A 138 -10.32 9.50 -3.41
CA HIS A 138 -11.68 9.10 -3.76
C HIS A 138 -11.81 8.74 -5.25
N ASP A 139 -11.20 9.53 -6.13
CA ASP A 139 -11.19 9.22 -7.56
C ASP A 139 -10.53 7.88 -7.89
N LEU A 140 -9.48 7.49 -7.14
CA LEU A 140 -8.86 6.17 -7.31
C LEU A 140 -9.80 5.03 -6.91
N VAL A 141 -10.60 5.23 -5.86
CA VAL A 141 -11.62 4.25 -5.45
C VAL A 141 -12.71 4.15 -6.52
N ARG A 142 -13.20 5.28 -7.02
CA ARG A 142 -14.21 5.30 -8.11
C ARG A 142 -13.71 4.69 -9.41
N ALA A 143 -12.43 4.86 -9.70
CA ALA A 143 -11.78 4.24 -10.88
C ALA A 143 -11.49 2.74 -10.71
N GLY A 144 -11.76 2.16 -9.53
CA GLY A 144 -11.48 0.76 -9.23
C GLY A 144 -10.00 0.41 -9.07
N LYS A 145 -9.12 1.41 -9.03
CA LYS A 145 -7.67 1.20 -8.79
C LYS A 145 -7.34 0.87 -7.34
N VAL A 146 -8.24 1.25 -6.41
CA VAL A 146 -8.07 1.08 -4.96
C VAL A 146 -9.40 0.65 -4.35
N ARG A 147 -9.39 -0.37 -3.46
CA ARG A 147 -10.61 -0.84 -2.80
C ARG A 147 -10.87 -0.16 -1.45
N ALA A 148 -9.82 0.16 -0.71
CA ALA A 148 -9.92 0.82 0.59
C ALA A 148 -8.77 1.81 0.80
N LEU A 149 -9.03 2.84 1.61
CA LEU A 149 -8.06 3.87 1.96
C LEU A 149 -7.61 3.71 3.41
N GLY A 150 -6.35 4.08 3.67
CA GLY A 150 -5.77 4.08 5.00
C GLY A 150 -4.89 5.29 5.24
N ALA A 151 -4.49 5.49 6.50
CA ALA A 151 -3.59 6.56 6.90
C ALA A 151 -2.59 6.07 7.94
N SER A 152 -1.38 6.61 7.90
CA SER A 152 -0.26 6.27 8.76
C SER A 152 0.49 7.54 9.17
N ALA A 153 1.22 7.46 10.28
CA ALA A 153 2.19 8.47 10.74
C ALA A 153 1.63 9.91 10.74
N MET A 154 0.49 10.10 11.39
CA MET A 154 -0.16 11.40 11.59
C MET A 154 -0.78 11.50 12.97
N TYR A 155 -1.06 12.71 13.40
CA TYR A 155 -1.76 12.96 14.67
C TYR A 155 -3.26 12.66 14.54
N GLY A 156 -3.91 12.31 15.67
CA GLY A 156 -5.33 11.97 15.69
C GLY A 156 -6.24 13.08 15.12
N TYR A 157 -5.93 14.36 15.39
CA TYR A 157 -6.70 15.48 14.85
C TYR A 157 -6.55 15.60 13.31
N GLN A 158 -5.38 15.26 12.74
CA GLN A 158 -5.16 15.27 11.29
C GLN A 158 -5.99 14.19 10.62
N PHE A 159 -5.97 12.98 11.17
CA PHE A 159 -6.82 11.89 10.71
C PHE A 159 -8.31 12.25 10.82
N TYR A 160 -8.73 12.87 11.94
CA TYR A 160 -10.11 13.31 12.12
C TYR A 160 -10.54 14.33 11.04
N ASN A 161 -9.68 15.34 10.76
CA ASN A 161 -9.96 16.32 9.71
C ASN A 161 -10.09 15.67 8.32
N MET A 162 -9.27 14.67 8.00
CA MET A 162 -9.43 13.89 6.77
C MET A 162 -10.75 13.12 6.72
N GLN A 163 -11.20 12.57 7.85
CA GLN A 163 -12.51 11.91 7.93
C GLN A 163 -13.67 12.91 7.77
N LEU A 164 -13.53 14.15 8.28
CA LEU A 164 -14.50 15.20 8.04
C LEU A 164 -14.59 15.57 6.56
N ALA A 165 -13.45 15.82 5.91
CA ALA A 165 -13.40 16.10 4.47
C ALA A 165 -14.06 14.98 3.64
N ALA A 166 -13.76 13.70 3.96
CA ALA A 166 -14.39 12.57 3.29
C ALA A 166 -15.92 12.54 3.48
N ARG A 167 -16.42 12.83 4.69
CA ARG A 167 -17.85 12.84 4.99
C ARG A 167 -18.58 14.00 4.29
N ASP A 168 -17.96 15.18 4.28
CA ASP A 168 -18.61 16.40 3.79
C ASP A 168 -18.64 16.46 2.25
N HIS A 169 -17.82 15.68 1.58
CA HIS A 169 -17.74 15.61 0.11
C HIS A 169 -18.16 14.25 -0.51
N GLY A 170 -18.63 13.29 0.30
CA GLY A 170 -19.07 11.96 -0.16
C GLY A 170 -17.98 10.95 -0.33
#